data_0e384cfb16f2bcbe42fdf678ff350876
#
_entry.id   0e384cfb16f2bcbe42fdf678ff350876
#
_cell.length_a   1.000
_cell.length_b   1.000
_cell.length_c   1.000
_cell.angle_alpha   90.00
_cell.angle_beta   90.00
_cell.angle_gamma   90.00
#
_symmetry.space_group_name_H-M   'P 1'
#
loop_
_entity.id
_entity.type
_entity.pdbx_description
1 polymer ?
#
loop_
_entity_poly.entity_id
_entity_poly.type
_entity_poly.pdbx_seq_one_letter_code
_entity_poly.pdbx_strand_id
1 'polypeptide(L)'
;MLFLLTDPLRQLSKSYPDLHPRLQVIPFQHIFRLLDDEDLDMIIGFKEPRSNHIKAHYQELIQIPLTFVCPENHPLAPKKRISLDEIQQEKLVLIAPQHNNPALAQIQAQLMGGRAPSEFYFCDSAEAIAVLVRAGFGIAILPDLFVPEDDRLVKIPVDSLAPISFGIYYKSLQGNRLLRPFIEILKTFFAQIY
;
A
#
# COMPACT_ATOMS: atom_id res chain seq x y z
N MET A 1 2.13 6.66 2.14
CA MET A 1 0.87 6.53 1.34
C MET A 1 0.05 7.83 1.28
N LEU A 2 -0.26 8.50 2.38
CA LEU A 2 -1.09 9.73 2.38
C LEU A 2 -0.56 10.86 1.48
N PHE A 3 0.76 10.96 1.30
CA PHE A 3 1.37 11.95 0.43
C PHE A 3 0.89 11.88 -1.04
N LEU A 4 0.47 10.72 -1.52
CA LEU A 4 -0.11 10.56 -2.85
C LEU A 4 -1.42 11.35 -3.06
N LEU A 5 -2.09 11.74 -1.98
CA LEU A 5 -3.33 12.52 -2.02
C LEU A 5 -3.11 14.03 -2.07
N THR A 6 -1.87 14.50 -1.93
CA THR A 6 -1.56 15.94 -1.85
C THR A 6 -2.04 16.69 -3.09
N ASP A 7 -1.65 16.25 -4.28
CA ASP A 7 -2.03 16.91 -5.53
C ASP A 7 -3.49 16.71 -5.91
N PRO A 8 -4.08 15.50 -5.78
CA PRO A 8 -5.52 15.32 -5.94
C PRO A 8 -6.37 16.24 -5.04
N LEU A 9 -6.02 16.35 -3.76
CA LEU A 9 -6.74 17.23 -2.83
C LEU A 9 -6.54 18.71 -3.16
N ARG A 10 -5.32 19.11 -3.55
CA ARG A 10 -5.03 20.47 -4.02
C ARG A 10 -5.86 20.81 -5.27
N GLN A 11 -6.00 19.87 -6.19
CA GLN A 11 -6.84 20.07 -7.38
C GLN A 11 -8.31 20.19 -7.01
N LEU A 12 -8.81 19.34 -6.11
CA LEU A 12 -10.20 19.40 -5.66
C LEU A 12 -10.50 20.70 -4.93
N SER A 13 -9.62 21.19 -4.06
CA SER A 13 -9.82 22.44 -3.30
C SER A 13 -9.91 23.70 -4.17
N LYS A 14 -9.28 23.70 -5.35
CA LYS A 14 -9.41 24.80 -6.31
C LYS A 14 -10.83 24.93 -6.85
N SER A 15 -11.52 23.82 -7.05
CA SER A 15 -12.91 23.80 -7.54
C SER A 15 -13.93 23.90 -6.40
N TYR A 16 -13.54 23.58 -5.19
CA TYR A 16 -14.37 23.53 -3.99
C TYR A 16 -13.64 24.17 -2.80
N PRO A 17 -13.57 25.53 -2.73
CA PRO A 17 -12.77 26.22 -1.69
C PRO A 17 -13.23 25.94 -0.26
N ASP A 18 -14.52 25.68 -0.06
CA ASP A 18 -15.10 25.36 1.25
C ASP A 18 -14.98 23.88 1.64
N LEU A 19 -14.13 23.14 0.95
CA LEU A 19 -13.89 21.73 1.27
C LEU A 19 -13.12 21.59 2.59
N HIS A 20 -13.62 20.76 3.51
CA HIS A 20 -12.97 20.38 4.75
C HIS A 20 -12.69 18.86 4.77
N PRO A 21 -11.62 18.38 4.14
CA PRO A 21 -11.34 16.95 4.07
C PRO A 21 -10.87 16.42 5.42
N ARG A 22 -11.39 15.26 5.83
CA ARG A 22 -10.92 14.52 6.98
C ARG A 22 -10.18 13.26 6.51
N LEU A 23 -8.89 13.18 6.77
CA LEU A 23 -8.06 12.02 6.45
C LEU A 23 -7.84 11.18 7.69
N GLN A 24 -8.03 9.87 7.57
CA GLN A 24 -7.82 8.92 8.64
C GLN A 24 -7.00 7.72 8.15
N VAL A 25 -6.09 7.24 8.96
CA VAL A 25 -5.41 5.97 8.75
C VAL A 25 -6.05 4.97 9.71
N ILE A 26 -6.73 3.99 9.15
CA ILE A 26 -7.57 3.05 9.92
C ILE A 26 -7.07 1.63 9.64
N PRO A 27 -6.94 0.78 10.68
CA PRO A 27 -6.61 -0.62 10.49
C PRO A 27 -7.61 -1.32 9.55
N PHE A 28 -7.10 -2.18 8.68
CA PHE A 28 -7.87 -2.87 7.65
C PHE A 28 -9.12 -3.58 8.21
N GLN A 29 -9.00 -4.17 9.39
CA GLN A 29 -10.09 -4.91 10.04
C GLN A 29 -11.34 -4.07 10.35
N HIS A 30 -11.22 -2.75 10.46
CA HIS A 30 -12.31 -1.86 10.88
C HIS A 30 -12.81 -0.94 9.76
N ILE A 31 -12.01 -0.75 8.71
CA ILE A 31 -12.26 0.30 7.73
C ILE A 31 -13.56 0.09 6.93
N PHE A 32 -13.88 -1.17 6.57
CA PHE A 32 -15.09 -1.47 5.80
C PHE A 32 -16.37 -1.32 6.62
N ARG A 33 -16.31 -1.58 7.93
CA ARG A 33 -17.46 -1.32 8.80
C ARG A 33 -17.77 0.18 8.84
N LEU A 34 -16.76 1.02 8.97
CA LEU A 34 -16.95 2.48 8.98
C LEU A 34 -17.49 3.00 7.63
N LEU A 35 -17.12 2.37 6.51
CA LEU A 35 -17.72 2.68 5.22
C LEU A 35 -19.19 2.22 5.16
N ASP A 36 -19.51 1.06 5.71
CA ASP A 36 -20.88 0.54 5.80
C ASP A 36 -21.78 1.40 6.69
N ASP A 37 -21.25 1.90 7.81
CA ASP A 37 -21.93 2.79 8.75
C ASP A 37 -22.00 4.25 8.24
N GLU A 38 -21.43 4.54 7.06
CA GLU A 38 -21.35 5.89 6.44
C GLU A 38 -20.53 6.91 7.24
N ASP A 39 -19.67 6.45 8.14
CA ASP A 39 -18.68 7.27 8.85
C ASP A 39 -17.51 7.68 7.94
N LEU A 40 -17.36 7.01 6.79
CA LEU A 40 -16.40 7.31 5.72
C LEU A 40 -17.14 7.45 4.39
N ASP A 41 -16.82 8.49 3.63
CA ASP A 41 -17.34 8.66 2.26
C ASP A 41 -16.67 7.67 1.29
N MET A 42 -15.40 7.36 1.49
CA MET A 42 -14.61 6.46 0.65
C MET A 42 -13.40 5.90 1.39
N ILE A 43 -12.90 4.79 0.89
CA ILE A 43 -11.62 4.20 1.30
C ILE A 43 -10.69 4.22 0.09
N ILE A 44 -9.41 4.55 0.33
CA ILE A 44 -8.33 4.39 -0.67
C ILE A 44 -7.40 3.30 -0.15
N GLY A 45 -7.22 2.24 -0.94
CA GLY A 45 -6.43 1.09 -0.50
C GLY A 45 -6.35 -0.04 -1.53
N PHE A 46 -5.75 -1.14 -1.11
CA PHE A 46 -5.60 -2.33 -1.95
C PHE A 46 -6.93 -3.08 -2.10
N LYS A 47 -7.09 -3.73 -3.25
CA LYS A 47 -8.25 -4.60 -3.51
C LYS A 47 -8.28 -5.76 -2.51
N GLU A 48 -9.45 -5.96 -1.90
CA GLU A 48 -9.72 -7.11 -1.05
C GLU A 48 -10.00 -8.35 -1.92
N PRO A 49 -9.20 -9.42 -1.79
CA PRO A 49 -9.41 -10.62 -2.59
C PRO A 49 -10.75 -11.33 -2.36
N ARG A 50 -11.32 -11.18 -1.14
CA ARG A 50 -12.59 -11.80 -0.74
C ARG A 50 -13.73 -10.78 -0.65
N SER A 51 -13.93 -10.01 -1.71
CA SER A 51 -14.89 -8.90 -1.73
C SER A 51 -16.37 -9.29 -1.58
N ASN A 52 -16.73 -10.56 -1.53
CA ASN A 52 -18.12 -11.02 -1.48
C ASN A 52 -18.91 -10.57 -0.22
N HIS A 53 -18.24 -10.09 0.80
CA HIS A 53 -18.84 -9.57 2.02
C HIS A 53 -18.83 -8.04 2.12
N ILE A 54 -18.16 -7.36 1.17
CA ILE A 54 -18.04 -5.91 1.17
C ILE A 54 -19.17 -5.33 0.32
N LYS A 55 -20.09 -4.62 0.95
CA LYS A 55 -21.19 -3.89 0.29
C LYS A 55 -20.73 -2.55 -0.28
N ALA A 56 -19.63 -2.54 -1.03
CA ALA A 56 -19.06 -1.35 -1.62
C ALA A 56 -18.62 -1.61 -3.06
N HIS A 57 -18.69 -0.58 -3.88
CA HIS A 57 -18.10 -0.58 -5.21
C HIS A 57 -16.60 -0.43 -5.08
N TYR A 58 -15.83 -1.26 -5.80
CA TYR A 58 -14.40 -1.09 -5.95
C TYR A 58 -14.08 -0.56 -7.34
N GLN A 59 -13.28 0.50 -7.38
CA GLN A 59 -12.75 1.04 -8.62
C GLN A 59 -11.23 1.05 -8.55
N GLU A 60 -10.59 0.27 -9.41
CA GLU A 60 -9.14 0.29 -9.56
C GLU A 60 -8.66 1.63 -10.10
N LEU A 61 -7.57 2.13 -9.50
CA LEU A 61 -6.85 3.32 -9.95
C LEU A 61 -5.56 2.93 -10.65
N ILE A 62 -4.85 1.92 -10.11
CA ILE A 62 -3.53 1.51 -10.61
C ILE A 62 -3.19 0.09 -10.14
N GLN A 63 -2.35 -0.59 -10.94
CA GLN A 63 -1.67 -1.83 -10.55
C GLN A 63 -0.27 -1.47 -10.06
N ILE A 64 0.02 -1.71 -8.78
CA ILE A 64 1.31 -1.36 -8.16
C ILE A 64 2.22 -2.58 -8.13
N PRO A 65 3.39 -2.54 -8.79
CA PRO A 65 4.36 -3.61 -8.67
C PRO A 65 4.90 -3.72 -7.24
N LEU A 66 5.28 -4.92 -6.86
CA LEU A 66 5.97 -5.18 -5.61
C LEU A 66 7.48 -5.14 -5.84
N THR A 67 8.17 -4.49 -4.94
CA THR A 67 9.61 -4.31 -5.03
C THR A 67 10.30 -4.82 -3.75
N PHE A 68 11.44 -5.44 -3.95
CA PHE A 68 12.39 -5.75 -2.89
C PHE A 68 13.09 -4.45 -2.48
N VAL A 69 13.23 -4.23 -1.18
CA VAL A 69 13.83 -3.02 -0.61
C VAL A 69 14.93 -3.44 0.35
N CYS A 70 16.13 -2.94 0.13
CA CYS A 70 17.28 -3.17 0.99
C CYS A 70 18.13 -1.90 1.16
N PRO A 71 19.03 -1.83 2.15
CA PRO A 71 19.98 -0.73 2.26
C PRO A 71 20.99 -0.78 1.08
N GLU A 72 21.56 0.37 0.72
CA GLU A 72 22.51 0.49 -0.40
C GLU A 72 23.75 -0.41 -0.28
N ASN A 73 24.17 -0.70 0.95
CA ASN A 73 25.33 -1.56 1.25
C ASN A 73 24.98 -3.05 1.37
N HIS A 74 23.74 -3.45 1.09
CA HIS A 74 23.32 -4.85 1.15
C HIS A 74 23.96 -5.68 0.02
N PRO A 75 24.36 -6.94 0.25
CA PRO A 75 24.96 -7.80 -0.79
C PRO A 75 24.10 -7.98 -2.05
N LEU A 76 22.78 -7.88 -1.91
CA LEU A 76 21.84 -8.01 -3.03
C LEU A 76 21.57 -6.69 -3.74
N ALA A 77 21.99 -5.54 -3.21
CA ALA A 77 21.74 -4.22 -3.79
C ALA A 77 22.22 -4.04 -5.26
N PRO A 78 23.33 -4.67 -5.71
CA PRO A 78 23.76 -4.55 -7.11
C PRO A 78 22.91 -5.34 -8.11
N LYS A 79 21.98 -6.17 -7.67
CA LYS A 79 21.15 -6.99 -8.54
C LYS A 79 20.11 -6.14 -9.27
N LYS A 80 19.85 -6.50 -10.53
CA LYS A 80 18.80 -5.86 -11.33
C LYS A 80 17.41 -6.48 -11.12
N ARG A 81 17.36 -7.72 -10.68
CA ARG A 81 16.15 -8.51 -10.38
C ARG A 81 16.48 -9.51 -9.29
N ILE A 82 15.47 -9.94 -8.55
CA ILE A 82 15.62 -10.89 -7.44
C ILE A 82 14.47 -11.89 -7.43
N SER A 83 14.75 -13.13 -7.05
CA SER A 83 13.76 -14.19 -6.86
C SER A 83 13.27 -14.27 -5.42
N LEU A 84 12.10 -14.89 -5.21
CA LEU A 84 11.57 -15.12 -3.87
C LEU A 84 12.47 -16.03 -3.03
N ASP A 85 13.11 -17.02 -3.64
CA ASP A 85 14.00 -17.97 -2.93
C ASP A 85 15.21 -17.26 -2.33
N GLU A 86 15.75 -16.27 -3.03
CA GLU A 86 16.86 -15.44 -2.52
C GLU A 86 16.41 -14.58 -1.33
N ILE A 87 15.19 -14.07 -1.39
CA ILE A 87 14.62 -13.22 -0.33
C ILE A 87 14.31 -14.03 0.93
N GLN A 88 13.87 -15.28 0.79
CA GLN A 88 13.55 -16.15 1.92
C GLN A 88 14.74 -16.47 2.83
N GLN A 89 15.97 -16.31 2.35
CA GLN A 89 17.18 -16.55 3.15
C GLN A 89 17.56 -15.34 4.01
N GLU A 90 16.93 -14.20 3.77
CA GLU A 90 17.27 -12.93 4.40
C GLU A 90 16.48 -12.68 5.70
N LYS A 91 16.97 -11.76 6.52
CA LYS A 91 16.20 -11.20 7.63
C LYS A 91 15.10 -10.29 7.10
N LEU A 92 13.85 -10.61 7.41
CA LEU A 92 12.71 -9.88 6.87
C LEU A 92 12.13 -8.87 7.87
N VAL A 93 11.78 -7.69 7.36
CA VAL A 93 10.97 -6.70 8.05
C VAL A 93 9.59 -6.68 7.37
N LEU A 94 8.55 -6.98 8.12
CA LEU A 94 7.20 -7.29 7.62
C LEU A 94 6.15 -6.34 8.22
N ILE A 95 5.03 -6.19 7.54
CA ILE A 95 3.84 -5.56 8.15
C ILE A 95 3.25 -6.51 9.18
N ALA A 96 2.92 -5.98 10.34
CA ALA A 96 2.24 -6.73 11.40
C ALA A 96 0.87 -7.23 10.91
N PRO A 97 0.48 -8.49 11.23
CA PRO A 97 -0.71 -9.12 10.66
C PRO A 97 -2.00 -8.31 10.80
N GLN A 98 -2.18 -7.59 11.93
CA GLN A 98 -3.36 -6.76 12.19
C GLN A 98 -3.46 -5.52 11.29
N HIS A 99 -2.36 -5.09 10.68
CA HIS A 99 -2.30 -3.92 9.79
C HIS A 99 -2.16 -4.31 8.32
N ASN A 100 -2.04 -5.62 8.03
CA ASN A 100 -1.76 -6.09 6.70
C ASN A 100 -3.04 -6.29 5.88
N ASN A 101 -2.97 -5.96 4.60
CA ASN A 101 -3.99 -6.33 3.64
C ASN A 101 -3.86 -7.84 3.31
N PRO A 102 -4.97 -8.58 3.12
CA PRO A 102 -4.93 -10.01 2.82
C PRO A 102 -4.08 -10.42 1.62
N ALA A 103 -4.03 -9.59 0.56
CA ALA A 103 -3.19 -9.88 -0.60
C ALA A 103 -1.69 -9.83 -0.25
N LEU A 104 -1.26 -8.81 0.49
CA LEU A 104 0.11 -8.69 0.99
C LEU A 104 0.42 -9.76 2.05
N ALA A 105 -0.55 -10.08 2.92
CA ALA A 105 -0.40 -11.12 3.92
C ALA A 105 -0.09 -12.49 3.30
N GLN A 106 -0.70 -12.81 2.17
CA GLN A 106 -0.41 -14.06 1.45
C GLN A 106 1.05 -14.10 0.94
N ILE A 107 1.55 -13.00 0.39
CA ILE A 107 2.93 -12.88 -0.07
C ILE A 107 3.89 -12.97 1.12
N GLN A 108 3.59 -12.29 2.22
CA GLN A 108 4.41 -12.39 3.44
C GLN A 108 4.42 -13.80 4.01
N ALA A 109 3.30 -14.52 3.99
CA ALA A 109 3.25 -15.92 4.42
C ALA A 109 4.16 -16.82 3.57
N GLN A 110 4.22 -16.60 2.25
CA GLN A 110 5.15 -17.30 1.36
C GLN A 110 6.62 -16.99 1.72
N LEU A 111 6.93 -15.72 1.99
CA LEU A 111 8.29 -15.28 2.38
C LEU A 111 8.70 -15.82 3.74
N MET A 112 7.79 -15.89 4.68
CA MET A 112 8.07 -16.45 6.01
C MET A 112 8.37 -17.95 5.92
N GLY A 113 7.74 -18.65 4.99
CA GLY A 113 7.89 -20.09 4.85
C GLY A 113 7.53 -20.82 6.14
N GLY A 114 8.40 -21.72 6.60
CA GLY A 114 8.22 -22.45 7.87
C GLY A 114 8.97 -21.85 9.05
N ARG A 115 9.53 -20.64 8.92
CA ARG A 115 10.32 -19.97 9.97
C ARG A 115 9.44 -19.48 11.12
N ALA A 116 10.01 -19.40 12.32
CA ALA A 116 9.29 -18.91 13.49
C ALA A 116 9.06 -17.40 13.42
N PRO A 117 7.90 -16.88 13.90
CA PRO A 117 7.64 -15.45 13.91
C PRO A 117 8.69 -14.60 14.62
N SER A 118 9.40 -15.16 15.58
CA SER A 118 10.51 -14.52 16.31
C SER A 118 11.74 -14.21 15.45
N GLU A 119 11.82 -14.76 14.24
CA GLU A 119 12.90 -14.49 13.29
C GLU A 119 12.66 -13.25 12.43
N PHE A 120 11.51 -12.60 12.57
CA PHE A 120 11.11 -11.46 11.78
C PHE A 120 10.93 -10.21 12.64
N TYR A 121 11.12 -9.06 12.02
CA TYR A 121 10.71 -7.77 12.58
C TYR A 121 9.34 -7.39 12.03
N PHE A 122 8.44 -6.97 12.92
CA PHE A 122 7.09 -6.53 12.52
C PHE A 122 6.92 -5.05 12.75
N CYS A 123 6.32 -4.37 11.80
CA CYS A 123 6.04 -2.94 11.81
C CYS A 123 4.58 -2.65 11.46
N ASP A 124 4.08 -1.51 11.89
CA ASP A 124 2.68 -1.12 11.68
C ASP A 124 2.46 -0.36 10.36
N SER A 125 3.53 0.08 9.70
CA SER A 125 3.45 0.86 8.45
C SER A 125 4.65 0.63 7.54
N ALA A 126 4.49 0.96 6.25
CA ALA A 126 5.57 0.91 5.27
C ALA A 126 6.70 1.89 5.61
N GLU A 127 6.37 3.04 6.19
CA GLU A 127 7.34 4.04 6.66
C GLU A 127 8.22 3.46 7.79
N ALA A 128 7.62 2.76 8.75
CA ALA A 128 8.35 2.09 9.83
C ALA A 128 9.25 0.96 9.29
N ILE A 129 8.76 0.20 8.30
CA ILE A 129 9.58 -0.80 7.59
C ILE A 129 10.79 -0.14 6.95
N ALA A 130 10.60 0.95 6.20
CA ALA A 130 11.68 1.66 5.54
C ALA A 130 12.76 2.14 6.52
N VAL A 131 12.37 2.60 7.72
CA VAL A 131 13.29 2.98 8.80
C VAL A 131 14.13 1.80 9.25
N LEU A 132 13.53 0.63 9.53
CA LEU A 132 14.27 -0.55 9.97
C LEU A 132 15.15 -1.13 8.87
N VAL A 133 14.67 -1.17 7.63
CA VAL A 133 15.48 -1.61 6.47
C VAL A 133 16.70 -0.71 6.30
N ARG A 134 16.50 0.61 6.31
CA ARG A 134 17.58 1.59 6.20
C ARG A 134 18.60 1.49 7.35
N ALA A 135 18.14 1.14 8.55
CA ALA A 135 18.99 0.91 9.71
C ALA A 135 19.74 -0.44 9.68
N GLY A 136 19.51 -1.28 8.66
CA GLY A 136 20.21 -2.56 8.48
C GLY A 136 19.64 -3.72 9.29
N PHE A 137 18.42 -3.62 9.81
CA PHE A 137 17.77 -4.70 10.55
C PHE A 137 17.34 -5.86 9.65
N GLY A 138 17.15 -5.61 8.35
CA GLY A 138 16.74 -6.62 7.38
C GLY A 138 16.34 -6.00 6.07
N ILE A 139 15.59 -6.74 5.29
CA ILE A 139 15.05 -6.33 3.99
C ILE A 139 13.52 -6.44 3.99
N ALA A 140 12.86 -5.85 2.99
CA ALA A 140 11.41 -5.93 2.88
C ALA A 140 10.94 -6.13 1.43
N ILE A 141 9.69 -6.59 1.25
CA ILE A 141 8.93 -6.42 0.02
C ILE A 141 7.81 -5.43 0.29
N LEU A 142 7.75 -4.38 -0.50
CA LEU A 142 6.76 -3.32 -0.39
C LEU A 142 6.15 -3.01 -1.77
N PRO A 143 4.92 -2.48 -1.82
CA PRO A 143 4.40 -1.85 -3.02
C PRO A 143 5.30 -0.67 -3.40
N ASP A 144 5.71 -0.58 -4.66
CA ASP A 144 6.73 0.37 -5.12
C ASP A 144 6.42 1.83 -4.75
N LEU A 145 5.18 2.24 -4.91
CA LEU A 145 4.71 3.59 -4.55
C LEU A 145 4.78 3.93 -3.05
N PHE A 146 4.98 2.92 -2.19
CA PHE A 146 5.01 3.12 -0.73
C PHE A 146 6.41 3.11 -0.17
N VAL A 147 7.39 2.85 -1.01
CA VAL A 147 8.81 2.99 -0.64
C VAL A 147 9.17 4.47 -0.68
N PRO A 148 9.66 5.05 0.41
CA PRO A 148 10.14 6.43 0.40
C PRO A 148 11.28 6.59 -0.61
N GLU A 149 11.34 7.76 -1.26
CA GLU A 149 12.52 8.16 -2.04
C GLU A 149 13.64 8.52 -1.06
N ASP A 150 14.63 7.64 -0.97
CA ASP A 150 15.82 7.80 -0.12
C ASP A 150 17.00 7.11 -0.80
N ASP A 151 18.07 7.85 -1.04
CA ASP A 151 19.27 7.37 -1.73
C ASP A 151 19.94 6.17 -1.06
N ARG A 152 19.65 5.94 0.22
CA ARG A 152 20.18 4.80 0.99
C ARG A 152 19.31 3.55 0.95
N LEU A 153 18.19 3.61 0.23
CA LEU A 153 17.33 2.47 -0.04
C LEU A 153 17.40 2.10 -1.52
N VAL A 154 17.66 0.84 -1.78
CA VAL A 154 17.67 0.28 -3.14
C VAL A 154 16.39 -0.50 -3.36
N LYS A 155 15.72 -0.21 -4.46
CA LYS A 155 14.52 -0.91 -4.95
C LYS A 155 14.91 -1.86 -6.08
N ILE A 156 14.55 -3.13 -5.97
CA ILE A 156 14.84 -4.14 -6.98
C ILE A 156 13.54 -4.87 -7.34
N PRO A 157 13.18 -4.95 -8.63
CA PRO A 157 12.02 -5.72 -9.07
C PRO A 157 12.13 -7.19 -8.66
N VAL A 158 11.01 -7.75 -8.14
CA VAL A 158 10.93 -9.16 -7.74
C VAL A 158 10.32 -9.97 -8.87
N ASP A 159 11.00 -11.06 -9.25
CA ASP A 159 10.49 -11.98 -10.26
C ASP A 159 9.25 -12.73 -9.73
N SER A 160 8.33 -13.02 -10.65
CA SER A 160 7.15 -13.86 -10.38
C SER A 160 6.11 -13.27 -9.40
N LEU A 161 6.26 -12.04 -8.91
CA LEU A 161 5.20 -11.37 -8.16
C LEU A 161 4.31 -10.58 -9.10
N ALA A 162 3.01 -10.87 -9.06
CA ALA A 162 2.02 -10.06 -9.76
C ALA A 162 1.87 -8.70 -9.06
N PRO A 163 1.66 -7.62 -9.82
CA PRO A 163 1.30 -6.34 -9.23
C PRO A 163 -0.03 -6.44 -8.48
N ILE A 164 -0.19 -5.59 -7.48
CA ILE A 164 -1.39 -5.54 -6.65
C ILE A 164 -2.29 -4.38 -7.05
N SER A 165 -3.59 -4.66 -7.10
CA SER A 165 -4.61 -3.66 -7.42
C SER A 165 -4.78 -2.67 -6.28
N PHE A 166 -4.61 -1.38 -6.57
CA PHE A 166 -4.83 -0.26 -5.65
C PHE A 166 -5.92 0.64 -6.20
N GLY A 167 -6.86 1.04 -5.36
CA GLY A 167 -8.03 1.77 -5.81
C GLY A 167 -8.85 2.36 -4.68
N ILE A 168 -10.11 2.59 -4.98
CA ILE A 168 -11.07 3.21 -4.08
C ILE A 168 -12.29 2.32 -3.87
N TYR A 169 -12.81 2.37 -2.64
CA TYR A 169 -14.10 1.79 -2.30
C TYR A 169 -15.06 2.90 -1.89
N TYR A 170 -16.30 2.79 -2.32
CA TYR A 170 -17.40 3.70 -1.95
C TYR A 170 -18.74 2.96 -2.01
N LYS A 171 -19.72 3.37 -1.22
CA LYS A 171 -21.07 2.76 -1.24
C LYS A 171 -21.91 3.28 -2.38
N SER A 172 -21.99 4.59 -2.53
CA SER A 172 -22.82 5.25 -3.51
C SER A 172 -22.22 6.59 -3.94
N LEU A 173 -22.47 6.98 -5.18
CA LEU A 173 -22.17 8.32 -5.67
C LEU A 173 -23.33 9.31 -5.46
N GLN A 174 -24.44 8.83 -4.90
CA GLN A 174 -25.59 9.67 -4.56
C GLN A 174 -25.38 10.29 -3.18
N GLY A 175 -25.88 11.53 -3.02
CA GLY A 175 -25.80 12.24 -1.73
C GLY A 175 -24.50 13.01 -1.49
N ASN A 176 -23.35 12.56 -1.98
CA ASN A 176 -22.09 13.29 -1.88
C ASN A 176 -21.66 13.87 -3.24
N ARG A 177 -21.91 15.18 -3.44
CA ARG A 177 -21.58 15.89 -4.69
C ARG A 177 -20.08 15.98 -5.00
N LEU A 178 -19.21 15.74 -4.00
CA LEU A 178 -17.77 15.88 -4.13
C LEU A 178 -17.09 14.54 -4.51
N LEU A 179 -17.76 13.42 -4.23
CA LEU A 179 -17.16 12.11 -4.38
C LEU A 179 -16.82 11.79 -5.85
N ARG A 180 -17.77 12.03 -6.77
CA ARG A 180 -17.56 11.79 -8.21
C ARG A 180 -16.43 12.65 -8.79
N PRO A 181 -16.40 13.98 -8.62
CA PRO A 181 -15.27 14.80 -9.05
C PRO A 181 -13.92 14.34 -8.48
N PHE A 182 -13.88 13.97 -7.21
CA PHE A 182 -12.65 13.50 -6.58
C PHE A 182 -12.16 12.17 -7.17
N ILE A 183 -13.07 11.24 -7.43
CA ILE A 183 -12.74 9.98 -8.11
C ILE A 183 -12.12 10.23 -9.49
N GLU A 184 -12.66 11.13 -10.29
CA GLU A 184 -12.10 11.45 -11.62
C GLU A 184 -10.73 12.14 -11.52
N ILE A 185 -10.51 12.98 -10.52
CA ILE A 185 -9.19 13.55 -10.24
C ILE A 185 -8.19 12.45 -9.87
N LEU A 186 -8.58 11.52 -8.99
CA LEU A 186 -7.72 10.39 -8.60
C LEU A 186 -7.37 9.51 -9.81
N LYS A 187 -8.34 9.17 -10.65
CA LYS A 187 -8.08 8.40 -11.88
C LYS A 187 -7.04 9.08 -12.78
N THR A 188 -7.24 10.37 -13.03
CA THR A 188 -6.34 11.15 -13.88
C THR A 188 -4.93 11.21 -13.29
N PHE A 189 -4.83 11.42 -11.97
CA PHE A 189 -3.55 11.48 -11.26
C PHE A 189 -2.82 10.15 -11.32
N PHE A 190 -3.48 9.04 -10.97
CA PHE A 190 -2.85 7.73 -10.93
C PHE A 190 -2.50 7.18 -12.32
N ALA A 191 -3.23 7.56 -13.37
CA ALA A 191 -2.90 7.21 -14.75
C ALA A 191 -1.58 7.84 -15.25
N GLN A 192 -1.01 8.81 -14.54
CA GLN A 192 0.24 9.49 -14.89
C GLN A 192 1.45 8.98 -14.12
N ILE A 193 1.27 8.04 -13.18
CA ILE A 193 2.36 7.57 -12.30
C ILE A 193 3.29 6.56 -13.01
N TYR A 194 2.79 5.74 -13.94
CA TYR A 194 3.56 4.76 -14.72
C TYR A 194 3.35 4.90 -16.21
#